data_9229d19206f1eda41d97b9dcbd42c92c
#
_entry.id   9229d19206f1eda41d97b9dcbd42c92c
#
_cell.length_a   1.000
_cell.length_b   1.000
_cell.length_c   1.000
_cell.angle_alpha   90.00
_cell.angle_beta   90.00
_cell.angle_gamma   90.00
#
_symmetry.space_group_name_H-M   'P 1'
#
loop_
_entity.id
_entity.type
_entity.pdbx_description
1 polymer ?
#
loop_
_entity_poly.entity_id
_entity_poly.type
_entity_poly.pdbx_seq_one_letter_code
_entity_poly.pdbx_strand_id
1 'polypeptide(L)'
;MNVESHFKGWAKPGPVPPGLDASSEVGPDETLDAISGHFRLFQLRDGHRFSTDDILTAWYGTTWCPTARTALDLGSGLGTVGMICAWRLPGAKFVTVEAQSESVALARKSARYNGLADRYEIRAGDFRAPEILSAGETFDLITGSPPYFPPGAGVPSEHPQKLACRFELRGTIADYCATAAGHLAAGGFFACVFPYEPAQRARVEAAAKTAGLVIVRQRPVVFREGDPPLVGLVGLMRAADLPERFRGRTWTEPELIIRTRVGTIHPEYSAVKLAIGFPP
;
A
#
# COMPACT_ATOMS: atom_id res chain seq x y z
N MET A 1 16.27 -2.44 25.79
CA MET A 1 15.24 -3.50 25.74
C MET A 1 15.65 -4.54 24.69
N ASN A 2 15.68 -5.82 25.08
CA ASN A 2 16.02 -6.91 24.15
C ASN A 2 14.90 -7.00 23.11
N VAL A 3 15.17 -6.59 21.87
CA VAL A 3 14.23 -6.80 20.75
C VAL A 3 14.18 -8.31 20.55
N GLU A 4 13.04 -8.93 20.88
CA GLU A 4 12.86 -10.36 20.63
C GLU A 4 13.17 -10.67 19.17
N SER A 5 14.25 -11.39 18.93
CA SER A 5 14.70 -11.74 17.58
C SER A 5 13.85 -12.82 16.92
N HIS A 6 12.94 -13.45 17.68
CA HIS A 6 12.07 -14.53 17.21
C HIS A 6 10.59 -14.26 17.54
N PHE A 7 9.73 -14.84 16.74
CA PHE A 7 8.29 -14.92 16.97
C PHE A 7 7.86 -16.39 16.85
N LYS A 8 7.45 -17.02 17.95
CA LYS A 8 7.06 -18.44 17.99
C LYS A 8 8.06 -19.36 17.27
N GLY A 9 9.36 -19.17 17.52
CA GLY A 9 10.43 -19.93 16.90
C GLY A 9 10.86 -19.47 15.51
N TRP A 10 10.13 -18.57 14.87
CA TRP A 10 10.49 -17.98 13.59
C TRP A 10 11.44 -16.79 13.79
N ALA A 11 12.64 -16.86 13.20
CA ALA A 11 13.60 -15.77 13.26
C ALA A 11 13.11 -14.58 12.40
N LYS A 12 12.98 -13.40 13.01
CA LYS A 12 12.55 -12.19 12.30
C LYS A 12 13.64 -11.76 11.33
N PRO A 13 13.33 -11.62 10.03
CA PRO A 13 14.30 -11.18 9.02
C PRO A 13 14.47 -9.66 9.01
N GLY A 14 15.54 -9.20 8.34
CA GLY A 14 15.78 -7.80 8.04
C GLY A 14 16.47 -7.00 9.15
N PRO A 15 16.59 -5.69 8.98
CA PRO A 15 17.29 -4.83 9.91
C PRO A 15 16.56 -4.71 11.25
N VAL A 16 17.35 -4.63 12.32
CA VAL A 16 16.85 -4.30 13.66
C VAL A 16 16.76 -2.78 13.76
N PRO A 17 15.56 -2.21 13.98
CA PRO A 17 15.36 -0.77 14.06
C PRO A 17 15.96 -0.19 15.36
N PRO A 18 16.21 1.13 15.41
CA PRO A 18 16.65 1.82 16.62
C PRO A 18 15.66 1.69 17.78
N GLY A 19 14.38 1.54 17.49
CA GLY A 19 13.35 1.32 18.50
C GLY A 19 12.75 2.61 19.06
N LEU A 20 12.21 2.51 20.27
CA LEU A 20 11.58 3.64 20.97
C LEU A 20 12.63 4.64 21.45
N ASP A 21 12.32 5.92 21.29
CA ASP A 21 13.02 7.05 21.88
C ASP A 21 12.01 8.01 22.55
N ALA A 22 12.48 9.10 23.13
CA ALA A 22 11.62 10.10 23.78
C ALA A 22 10.57 10.74 22.83
N SER A 23 10.79 10.67 21.51
CA SER A 23 9.89 11.22 20.49
C SER A 23 8.92 10.18 19.91
N SER A 24 9.05 8.92 20.30
CA SER A 24 8.27 7.79 19.77
C SER A 24 7.66 6.91 20.86
N GLU A 25 7.37 7.49 22.04
CA GLU A 25 6.64 6.78 23.10
C GLU A 25 5.24 6.38 22.63
N VAL A 26 4.78 5.20 23.10
CA VAL A 26 3.43 4.71 22.79
C VAL A 26 2.42 5.47 23.63
N GLY A 27 1.55 6.23 23.01
CA GLY A 27 0.48 6.96 23.69
C GLY A 27 -0.59 6.03 24.31
N PRO A 28 -1.45 6.56 25.21
CA PRO A 28 -2.46 5.76 25.92
C PRO A 28 -3.46 5.10 24.95
N ASP A 29 -3.80 5.76 23.86
CA ASP A 29 -4.76 5.29 22.85
C ASP A 29 -4.06 4.60 21.64
N GLU A 30 -2.76 4.41 21.72
CA GLU A 30 -1.97 3.81 20.64
C GLU A 30 -1.60 2.36 20.93
N THR A 31 -1.26 1.65 19.87
CA THR A 31 -0.57 0.35 19.88
C THR A 31 0.67 0.41 19.00
N LEU A 32 1.63 -0.46 19.28
CA LEU A 32 2.85 -0.63 18.48
C LEU A 32 2.87 -2.06 17.93
N ASP A 33 2.44 -2.22 16.70
CA ASP A 33 2.19 -3.51 16.09
C ASP A 33 3.29 -3.95 15.13
N ALA A 34 3.49 -5.27 15.00
CA ALA A 34 4.46 -5.84 14.06
C ALA A 34 3.96 -5.69 12.62
N ILE A 35 4.86 -5.30 11.69
CA ILE A 35 4.56 -5.27 10.25
C ILE A 35 5.54 -6.14 9.44
N SER A 36 6.81 -5.83 9.34
CA SER A 36 7.78 -6.60 8.55
C SER A 36 9.05 -6.87 9.36
N GLY A 37 9.37 -8.13 9.58
CA GLY A 37 10.53 -8.50 10.39
C GLY A 37 10.50 -7.82 11.76
N HIS A 38 11.47 -6.93 11.98
CA HIS A 38 11.56 -6.13 13.20
C HIS A 38 10.81 -4.79 13.13
N PHE A 39 10.29 -4.39 11.97
CA PHE A 39 9.57 -3.13 11.83
C PHE A 39 8.25 -3.13 12.59
N ARG A 40 7.88 -1.95 13.10
CA ARG A 40 6.66 -1.72 13.86
C ARG A 40 5.88 -0.55 13.30
N LEU A 41 4.58 -0.55 13.58
CA LEU A 41 3.65 0.49 13.18
C LEU A 41 2.88 1.01 14.39
N PHE A 42 2.89 2.32 14.60
CA PHE A 42 2.00 2.96 15.55
C PHE A 42 0.61 3.09 14.95
N GLN A 43 -0.40 2.68 15.70
CA GLN A 43 -1.81 2.74 15.31
C GLN A 43 -2.66 3.14 16.50
N LEU A 44 -3.80 3.76 16.24
CA LEU A 44 -4.81 3.95 17.28
C LEU A 44 -5.51 2.62 17.59
N ARG A 45 -5.86 2.40 18.86
CA ARG A 45 -6.62 1.21 19.29
C ARG A 45 -7.96 1.12 18.57
N ASP A 46 -8.70 2.23 18.51
CA ASP A 46 -10.03 2.33 17.93
C ASP A 46 -10.05 2.98 16.55
N GLY A 47 -8.88 3.41 16.02
CA GLY A 47 -8.73 4.03 14.72
C GLY A 47 -8.71 3.04 13.54
N HIS A 48 -8.34 3.57 12.38
CA HIS A 48 -8.04 2.72 11.21
C HIS A 48 -6.78 1.91 11.48
N ARG A 49 -6.86 0.62 11.20
CA ARG A 49 -5.74 -0.31 11.38
C ARG A 49 -5.35 -0.87 10.02
N PHE A 50 -4.08 -1.23 9.87
CA PHE A 50 -3.62 -1.85 8.63
C PHE A 50 -4.37 -3.16 8.33
N SER A 51 -4.49 -3.47 7.08
CA SER A 51 -5.30 -4.57 6.57
C SER A 51 -4.51 -5.50 5.65
N THR A 52 -5.16 -6.58 5.22
CA THR A 52 -4.64 -7.48 4.19
C THR A 52 -4.37 -6.73 2.88
N ASP A 53 -5.18 -5.72 2.55
CA ASP A 53 -5.06 -4.95 1.31
C ASP A 53 -3.73 -4.18 1.27
N ASP A 54 -3.30 -3.59 2.40
CA ASP A 54 -2.01 -2.89 2.51
C ASP A 54 -0.83 -3.86 2.29
N ILE A 55 -0.90 -5.03 2.92
CA ILE A 55 0.09 -6.10 2.77
C ILE A 55 0.21 -6.52 1.31
N LEU A 56 -0.93 -6.76 0.66
CA LEU A 56 -0.99 -7.23 -0.72
C LEU A 56 -0.51 -6.16 -1.70
N THR A 57 -0.87 -4.89 -1.49
CA THR A 57 -0.42 -3.78 -2.32
C THR A 57 1.10 -3.63 -2.27
N ALA A 58 1.68 -3.62 -1.08
CA ALA A 58 3.12 -3.53 -0.90
C ALA A 58 3.86 -4.73 -1.51
N TRP A 59 3.35 -5.94 -1.27
CA TRP A 59 3.91 -7.16 -1.85
C TRP A 59 3.88 -7.12 -3.38
N TYR A 60 2.73 -6.78 -3.95
CA TYR A 60 2.52 -6.77 -5.40
C TYR A 60 3.41 -5.74 -6.10
N GLY A 61 3.40 -4.50 -5.61
CA GLY A 61 4.22 -3.44 -6.16
C GLY A 61 5.72 -3.78 -6.15
N THR A 62 6.23 -4.22 -5.01
CA THR A 62 7.66 -4.57 -4.86
C THR A 62 8.06 -5.88 -5.53
N THR A 63 7.11 -6.78 -5.82
CA THR A 63 7.37 -8.01 -6.58
C THR A 63 7.57 -7.69 -8.06
N TRP A 64 6.80 -6.75 -8.61
CA TRP A 64 6.88 -6.38 -10.04
C TRP A 64 7.82 -5.20 -10.32
N CYS A 65 8.25 -4.48 -9.29
CA CYS A 65 9.27 -3.45 -9.38
C CYS A 65 10.38 -3.65 -8.32
N PRO A 66 11.10 -4.79 -8.34
CA PRO A 66 12.04 -5.17 -7.28
C PRO A 66 13.33 -4.33 -7.27
N THR A 67 13.57 -3.57 -8.31
CA THR A 67 14.77 -2.73 -8.47
C THR A 67 14.49 -1.24 -8.33
N ALA A 68 13.27 -0.86 -7.89
CA ALA A 68 12.91 0.52 -7.69
C ALA A 68 13.89 1.23 -6.73
N ARG A 69 14.33 2.42 -7.14
CA ARG A 69 15.20 3.30 -6.33
C ARG A 69 14.45 4.48 -5.74
N THR A 70 13.32 4.82 -6.34
CA THR A 70 12.41 5.87 -5.88
C THR A 70 10.99 5.32 -5.84
N ALA A 71 10.27 5.60 -4.76
CA ALA A 71 8.90 5.14 -4.61
C ALA A 71 8.01 6.24 -4.01
N LEU A 72 6.75 6.26 -4.45
CA LEU A 72 5.71 7.14 -3.95
C LEU A 72 4.54 6.31 -3.42
N ASP A 73 4.03 6.62 -2.23
CA ASP A 73 2.82 6.02 -1.66
C ASP A 73 1.73 7.08 -1.53
N LEU A 74 0.67 6.95 -2.32
CA LEU A 74 -0.43 7.91 -2.41
C LEU A 74 -1.52 7.57 -1.38
N GLY A 75 -1.92 8.56 -0.57
CA GLY A 75 -2.90 8.35 0.49
C GLY A 75 -2.41 7.32 1.50
N SER A 76 -1.17 7.49 1.95
CA SER A 76 -0.40 6.46 2.67
C SER A 76 -0.99 6.05 4.03
N GLY A 77 -1.99 6.77 4.55
CA GLY A 77 -2.56 6.51 5.85
C GLY A 77 -1.52 6.48 6.95
N LEU A 78 -1.45 5.37 7.68
CA LEU A 78 -0.45 5.14 8.73
C LEU A 78 0.96 4.86 8.18
N GLY A 79 1.12 4.80 6.85
CA GLY A 79 2.37 4.48 6.18
C GLY A 79 2.63 2.99 6.02
N THR A 80 1.64 2.14 6.18
CA THR A 80 1.80 0.67 6.16
C THR A 80 2.38 0.16 4.85
N VAL A 81 1.77 0.53 3.72
CA VAL A 81 2.21 0.12 2.39
C VAL A 81 3.64 0.58 2.14
N GLY A 82 3.89 1.88 2.32
CA GLY A 82 5.21 2.47 2.11
C GLY A 82 6.30 1.86 3.01
N MET A 83 6.02 1.55 4.29
CA MET A 83 7.00 0.96 5.20
C MET A 83 7.31 -0.50 4.87
N ILE A 84 6.33 -1.30 4.46
CA ILE A 84 6.56 -2.66 3.96
C ILE A 84 7.41 -2.61 2.67
N CYS A 85 7.09 -1.68 1.76
CA CYS A 85 7.91 -1.43 0.57
C CYS A 85 9.35 -1.02 0.95
N ALA A 86 9.50 -0.12 1.93
CA ALA A 86 10.82 0.33 2.40
C ALA A 86 11.64 -0.79 3.05
N TRP A 87 10.98 -1.75 3.71
CA TRP A 87 11.62 -2.96 4.21
C TRP A 87 12.12 -3.87 3.08
N ARG A 88 11.30 -4.03 2.02
CA ARG A 88 11.66 -4.87 0.85
C ARG A 88 12.68 -4.23 -0.09
N LEU A 89 12.72 -2.90 -0.14
CA LEU A 89 13.59 -2.10 -1.00
C LEU A 89 14.52 -1.22 -0.14
N PRO A 90 15.51 -1.81 0.55
CA PRO A 90 16.32 -1.11 1.55
C PRO A 90 17.17 0.04 0.96
N GLY A 91 17.46 0.00 -0.33
CA GLY A 91 18.20 1.06 -1.04
C GLY A 91 17.33 2.15 -1.67
N ALA A 92 16.00 2.03 -1.61
CA ALA A 92 15.10 3.00 -2.23
C ALA A 92 14.81 4.20 -1.32
N LYS A 93 14.56 5.36 -1.95
CA LYS A 93 14.01 6.55 -1.31
C LYS A 93 12.50 6.57 -1.49
N PHE A 94 11.80 6.96 -0.44
CA PHE A 94 10.34 7.00 -0.40
C PHE A 94 9.84 8.41 -0.16
N VAL A 95 8.81 8.79 -0.91
CA VAL A 95 7.90 9.89 -0.60
C VAL A 95 6.53 9.29 -0.32
N THR A 96 5.89 9.73 0.75
CA THR A 96 4.51 9.34 1.06
C THR A 96 3.66 10.57 1.27
N VAL A 97 2.43 10.53 0.82
CA VAL A 97 1.50 11.66 0.93
C VAL A 97 0.26 11.23 1.71
N GLU A 98 -0.07 11.97 2.76
CA GLU A 98 -1.26 11.71 3.58
C GLU A 98 -1.90 13.03 4.06
N ALA A 99 -3.22 13.12 3.89
CA ALA A 99 -3.97 14.33 4.22
C ALA A 99 -4.46 14.39 5.68
N GLN A 100 -4.55 13.25 6.37
CA GLN A 100 -5.03 13.21 7.76
C GLN A 100 -3.86 13.46 8.72
N SER A 101 -3.89 14.58 9.44
CA SER A 101 -2.82 14.97 10.37
C SER A 101 -2.51 13.91 11.44
N GLU A 102 -3.53 13.22 11.94
CA GLU A 102 -3.39 12.14 12.91
C GLU A 102 -2.63 10.94 12.33
N SER A 103 -2.98 10.53 11.11
CA SER A 103 -2.27 9.46 10.39
C SER A 103 -0.82 9.85 10.09
N VAL A 104 -0.58 11.10 9.67
CA VAL A 104 0.77 11.66 9.47
C VAL A 104 1.60 11.61 10.75
N ALA A 105 1.02 11.96 11.90
CA ALA A 105 1.74 11.92 13.18
C ALA A 105 2.17 10.48 13.53
N LEU A 106 1.28 9.51 13.38
CA LEU A 106 1.56 8.08 13.62
C LEU A 106 2.58 7.52 12.63
N ALA A 107 2.47 7.89 11.35
CA ALA A 107 3.42 7.49 10.33
C ALA A 107 4.84 8.03 10.62
N ARG A 108 4.95 9.29 11.08
CA ARG A 108 6.25 9.88 11.50
C ARG A 108 6.85 9.17 12.70
N LYS A 109 6.04 8.79 13.71
CA LYS A 109 6.50 7.97 14.85
C LYS A 109 7.02 6.62 14.36
N SER A 110 6.26 5.97 13.48
CA SER A 110 6.63 4.66 12.89
C SER A 110 7.91 4.75 12.07
N ALA A 111 8.08 5.78 11.25
CA ALA A 111 9.30 5.99 10.45
C ALA A 111 10.54 6.17 11.32
N ARG A 112 10.44 6.96 12.39
CA ARG A 112 11.55 7.13 13.37
C ARG A 112 11.88 5.81 14.07
N TYR A 113 10.87 5.12 14.61
CA TYR A 113 11.06 3.82 15.25
C TYR A 113 11.81 2.84 14.34
N ASN A 114 11.45 2.80 13.05
CA ASN A 114 12.02 1.89 12.06
C ASN A 114 13.35 2.35 11.47
N GLY A 115 13.90 3.51 11.88
CA GLY A 115 15.17 4.04 11.36
C GLY A 115 15.10 4.46 9.90
N LEU A 116 13.96 5.00 9.46
CA LEU A 116 13.72 5.36 8.06
C LEU A 116 13.89 6.86 7.75
N ALA A 117 14.30 7.68 8.75
CA ALA A 117 14.31 9.14 8.64
C ALA A 117 15.07 9.69 7.41
N ASP A 118 16.16 9.04 7.02
CA ASP A 118 17.05 9.53 5.94
C ASP A 118 16.52 9.21 4.51
N ARG A 119 15.52 8.34 4.40
CA ARG A 119 15.05 7.86 3.10
C ARG A 119 13.53 7.71 2.96
N TYR A 120 12.77 8.22 3.93
CA TYR A 120 11.31 8.12 3.97
C TYR A 120 10.70 9.47 4.34
N GLU A 121 10.39 10.26 3.32
CA GLU A 121 9.78 11.57 3.45
C GLU A 121 8.25 11.44 3.57
N ILE A 122 7.65 12.11 4.56
CA ILE A 122 6.20 12.13 4.76
C ILE A 122 5.68 13.55 4.53
N ARG A 123 4.95 13.75 3.45
CA ARG A 123 4.31 15.01 3.08
C ARG A 123 2.86 15.02 3.57
N ALA A 124 2.57 15.98 4.44
CA ALA A 124 1.21 16.20 4.95
C ALA A 124 0.43 17.05 3.95
N GLY A 125 -0.64 16.51 3.37
CA GLY A 125 -1.50 17.21 2.43
C GLY A 125 -2.26 16.27 1.48
N ASP A 126 -3.03 16.86 0.62
CA ASP A 126 -3.77 16.16 -0.42
C ASP A 126 -2.88 15.99 -1.66
N PHE A 127 -2.66 14.76 -2.12
CA PHE A 127 -1.80 14.49 -3.28
C PHE A 127 -2.32 15.10 -4.59
N ARG A 128 -3.56 15.58 -4.62
CA ARG A 128 -4.15 16.31 -5.77
C ARG A 128 -3.72 17.78 -5.79
N ALA A 129 -3.19 18.29 -4.69
CA ALA A 129 -2.75 19.67 -4.61
C ALA A 129 -1.36 19.81 -5.27
N PRO A 130 -1.20 20.75 -6.22
CA PRO A 130 -0.01 20.84 -7.07
C PRO A 130 1.28 21.17 -6.29
N GLU A 131 1.17 21.69 -5.07
CA GLU A 131 2.30 22.02 -4.20
C GLU A 131 2.87 20.81 -3.45
N ILE A 132 2.15 19.69 -3.41
CA ILE A 132 2.56 18.50 -2.65
C ILE A 132 3.58 17.66 -3.41
N LEU A 133 3.38 17.50 -4.71
CA LEU A 133 4.29 16.78 -5.60
C LEU A 133 4.82 17.77 -6.65
N SER A 134 6.12 17.94 -6.70
CA SER A 134 6.73 18.90 -7.62
C SER A 134 6.59 18.47 -9.08
N ALA A 135 6.35 19.40 -9.98
CA ALA A 135 6.33 19.11 -11.40
C ALA A 135 7.67 18.48 -11.85
N GLY A 136 7.59 17.34 -12.54
CA GLY A 136 8.78 16.60 -12.99
C GLY A 136 9.40 15.66 -11.95
N GLU A 137 8.89 15.62 -10.72
CA GLU A 137 9.27 14.60 -9.74
C GLU A 137 8.69 13.26 -10.17
N THR A 138 9.55 12.23 -10.32
CA THR A 138 9.15 10.93 -10.87
C THR A 138 9.65 9.78 -10.01
N PHE A 139 8.88 8.66 -10.04
CA PHE A 139 9.10 7.49 -9.22
C PHE A 139 9.07 6.20 -10.05
N ASP A 140 9.97 5.28 -9.71
CA ASP A 140 10.01 3.95 -10.35
C ASP A 140 8.80 3.09 -9.92
N LEU A 141 8.40 3.22 -8.65
CA LEU A 141 7.25 2.54 -8.08
C LEU A 141 6.29 3.55 -7.45
N ILE A 142 5.03 3.48 -7.83
CA ILE A 142 3.95 4.18 -7.12
C ILE A 142 3.02 3.12 -6.52
N THR A 143 2.58 3.34 -5.29
CA THR A 143 1.59 2.51 -4.60
C THR A 143 0.42 3.34 -4.13
N GLY A 144 -0.72 2.67 -3.89
CA GLY A 144 -1.88 3.29 -3.29
C GLY A 144 -2.98 2.28 -2.98
N SER A 145 -3.71 2.54 -1.90
CA SER A 145 -4.93 1.82 -1.53
C SER A 145 -6.11 2.80 -1.59
N PRO A 146 -6.67 3.09 -2.78
CA PRO A 146 -7.76 4.04 -2.91
C PRO A 146 -8.97 3.63 -2.08
N PRO A 147 -9.74 4.57 -1.51
CA PRO A 147 -11.01 4.25 -0.87
C PRO A 147 -11.99 3.65 -1.89
N TYR A 148 -12.84 2.72 -1.43
CA TYR A 148 -13.68 1.93 -2.33
C TYR A 148 -15.08 2.50 -2.54
N PHE A 149 -15.58 3.28 -1.56
CA PHE A 149 -16.97 3.65 -1.51
C PHE A 149 -17.19 5.14 -1.83
N PRO A 150 -18.04 5.48 -2.80
CA PRO A 150 -18.46 6.86 -2.99
C PRO A 150 -19.18 7.38 -1.74
N PRO A 151 -19.17 8.70 -1.49
CA PRO A 151 -19.90 9.29 -0.39
C PRO A 151 -21.39 8.90 -0.44
N GLY A 152 -21.93 8.47 0.73
CA GLY A 152 -23.30 8.03 0.84
C GLY A 152 -23.56 6.54 0.54
N ALA A 153 -22.55 5.78 0.15
CA ALA A 153 -22.65 4.32 0.00
C ALA A 153 -22.28 3.61 1.31
N GLY A 154 -23.19 2.80 1.84
CA GLY A 154 -22.96 1.99 3.04
C GLY A 154 -23.12 2.73 4.37
N VAL A 155 -22.74 2.09 5.47
CA VAL A 155 -22.86 2.64 6.83
C VAL A 155 -21.59 3.43 7.17
N PRO A 156 -21.70 4.75 7.46
CA PRO A 156 -20.55 5.55 7.87
C PRO A 156 -19.95 5.02 9.19
N SER A 157 -18.64 5.10 9.31
CA SER A 157 -17.97 4.85 10.59
C SER A 157 -18.08 6.08 11.47
N GLU A 158 -18.33 5.90 12.76
CA GLU A 158 -18.33 6.99 13.73
C GLU A 158 -16.92 7.57 13.96
N HIS A 159 -15.87 6.79 13.71
CA HIS A 159 -14.49 7.23 13.85
C HIS A 159 -14.02 7.99 12.60
N PRO A 160 -13.62 9.29 12.70
CA PRO A 160 -13.27 10.12 11.54
C PRO A 160 -12.17 9.55 10.67
N GLN A 161 -11.12 8.95 11.26
CA GLN A 161 -10.01 8.32 10.54
C GLN A 161 -10.50 7.13 9.70
N LYS A 162 -11.37 6.26 10.25
CA LYS A 162 -11.95 5.13 9.50
C LYS A 162 -12.86 5.61 8.36
N LEU A 163 -13.64 6.67 8.61
CA LEU A 163 -14.52 7.24 7.58
C LEU A 163 -13.70 7.70 6.37
N ALA A 164 -12.65 8.48 6.60
CA ALA A 164 -11.81 9.01 5.55
C ALA A 164 -11.01 7.94 4.79
N CYS A 165 -10.67 6.81 5.42
CA CYS A 165 -9.99 5.69 4.76
C CYS A 165 -10.91 4.85 3.88
N ARG A 166 -12.22 4.82 4.15
CA ARG A 166 -13.18 3.95 3.44
C ARG A 166 -13.92 4.65 2.31
N PHE A 167 -14.17 5.94 2.44
CA PHE A 167 -15.00 6.72 1.52
C PHE A 167 -14.16 7.68 0.68
N GLU A 168 -14.56 7.88 -0.57
CA GLU A 168 -13.89 8.74 -1.57
C GLU A 168 -14.02 10.24 -1.23
N LEU A 169 -13.70 10.60 0.01
CA LEU A 169 -13.75 11.98 0.48
C LEU A 169 -12.54 12.81 0.03
N ARG A 170 -11.39 12.14 -0.20
CA ARG A 170 -10.10 12.77 -0.49
C ARG A 170 -9.37 12.11 -1.66
N GLY A 171 -10.11 11.70 -2.66
CA GLY A 171 -9.59 11.11 -3.88
C GLY A 171 -10.32 9.84 -4.26
N THR A 172 -10.49 9.68 -5.55
CA THR A 172 -11.08 8.52 -6.21
C THR A 172 -10.02 7.73 -6.94
N ILE A 173 -10.32 6.53 -7.42
CA ILE A 173 -9.38 5.78 -8.29
C ILE A 173 -8.93 6.59 -9.51
N ALA A 174 -9.77 7.53 -10.01
CA ALA A 174 -9.39 8.41 -11.11
C ALA A 174 -8.28 9.39 -10.70
N ASP A 175 -8.37 9.97 -9.50
CA ASP A 175 -7.34 10.88 -8.96
C ASP A 175 -6.01 10.14 -8.75
N TYR A 176 -6.05 8.90 -8.22
CA TYR A 176 -4.85 8.06 -8.07
C TYR A 176 -4.20 7.75 -9.42
N CYS A 177 -4.98 7.37 -10.43
CA CYS A 177 -4.46 7.11 -11.77
C CYS A 177 -3.87 8.38 -12.41
N ALA A 178 -4.54 9.52 -12.28
CA ALA A 178 -4.07 10.79 -12.84
C ALA A 178 -2.74 11.23 -12.20
N THR A 179 -2.66 11.20 -10.87
CA THR A 179 -1.42 11.52 -10.14
C THR A 179 -0.31 10.53 -10.47
N ALA A 180 -0.59 9.23 -10.48
CA ALA A 180 0.39 8.23 -10.86
C ALA A 180 0.92 8.44 -12.27
N ALA A 181 0.07 8.72 -13.26
CA ALA A 181 0.48 8.97 -14.64
C ALA A 181 1.43 10.18 -14.76
N GLY A 182 1.18 11.23 -13.98
CA GLY A 182 2.02 12.44 -13.95
C GLY A 182 3.38 12.26 -13.29
N HIS A 183 3.51 11.25 -12.40
CA HIS A 183 4.69 11.06 -11.58
C HIS A 183 5.40 9.71 -11.76
N LEU A 184 4.97 8.84 -12.68
CA LEU A 184 5.72 7.62 -13.03
C LEU A 184 7.00 8.00 -13.79
N ALA A 185 8.12 7.45 -13.38
CA ALA A 185 9.35 7.45 -14.17
C ALA A 185 9.14 6.66 -15.49
N ALA A 186 10.04 6.80 -16.44
CA ALA A 186 10.01 6.01 -17.67
C ALA A 186 10.12 4.52 -17.34
N GLY A 187 9.11 3.72 -17.78
CA GLY A 187 9.00 2.30 -17.42
C GLY A 187 8.60 2.03 -15.97
N GLY A 188 8.19 3.05 -15.22
CA GLY A 188 7.73 2.92 -13.83
C GLY A 188 6.42 2.14 -13.71
N PHE A 189 6.13 1.67 -12.51
CA PHE A 189 5.02 0.79 -12.22
C PHE A 189 4.12 1.36 -11.12
N PHE A 190 2.82 1.45 -11.36
CA PHE A 190 1.82 1.80 -10.35
C PHE A 190 1.07 0.54 -9.90
N ALA A 191 1.10 0.24 -8.61
CA ALA A 191 0.39 -0.88 -8.00
C ALA A 191 -0.69 -0.38 -7.06
N CYS A 192 -1.91 -0.88 -7.23
CA CYS A 192 -3.01 -0.61 -6.30
C CYS A 192 -3.88 -1.84 -6.09
N VAL A 193 -4.67 -1.80 -5.02
CA VAL A 193 -5.73 -2.75 -4.73
C VAL A 193 -7.08 -2.05 -4.90
N PHE A 194 -8.05 -2.76 -5.48
CA PHE A 194 -9.42 -2.22 -5.66
C PHE A 194 -10.44 -3.37 -5.68
N PRO A 195 -11.72 -3.14 -5.35
CA PRO A 195 -12.76 -4.18 -5.43
C PRO A 195 -12.83 -4.83 -6.82
N TYR A 196 -13.03 -6.15 -6.85
CA TYR A 196 -12.93 -6.93 -8.10
C TYR A 196 -14.28 -7.15 -8.80
N GLU A 197 -15.39 -6.70 -8.23
CA GLU A 197 -16.69 -6.79 -8.88
C GLU A 197 -16.72 -6.03 -10.23
N PRO A 198 -17.55 -6.43 -11.21
CA PRO A 198 -17.51 -5.88 -12.57
C PRO A 198 -17.63 -4.35 -12.65
N ALA A 199 -18.52 -3.75 -11.85
CA ALA A 199 -18.73 -2.31 -11.82
C ALA A 199 -17.47 -1.56 -11.33
N GLN A 200 -16.80 -2.07 -10.31
CA GLN A 200 -15.59 -1.47 -9.76
C GLN A 200 -14.39 -1.66 -10.70
N ARG A 201 -14.28 -2.82 -11.34
CA ARG A 201 -13.25 -3.04 -12.37
C ARG A 201 -13.40 -2.05 -13.54
N ALA A 202 -14.64 -1.83 -14.00
CA ALA A 202 -14.91 -0.85 -15.06
C ALA A 202 -14.48 0.58 -14.66
N ARG A 203 -14.58 0.95 -13.37
CA ARG A 203 -14.06 2.23 -12.85
C ARG A 203 -12.54 2.33 -12.97
N VAL A 204 -11.82 1.26 -12.60
CA VAL A 204 -10.35 1.22 -12.73
C VAL A 204 -9.94 1.31 -14.19
N GLU A 205 -10.60 0.56 -15.08
CA GLU A 205 -10.33 0.56 -16.53
C GLU A 205 -10.55 1.96 -17.15
N ALA A 206 -11.66 2.61 -16.78
CA ALA A 206 -11.96 3.97 -17.24
C ALA A 206 -10.96 5.00 -16.71
N ALA A 207 -10.60 4.93 -15.42
CA ALA A 207 -9.61 5.80 -14.78
C ALA A 207 -8.23 5.65 -15.44
N ALA A 208 -7.77 4.41 -15.62
CA ALA A 208 -6.50 4.11 -16.28
C ALA A 208 -6.47 4.67 -17.70
N LYS A 209 -7.50 4.40 -18.51
CA LYS A 209 -7.61 4.89 -19.88
C LYS A 209 -7.56 6.42 -19.95
N THR A 210 -8.31 7.10 -19.08
CA THR A 210 -8.35 8.57 -19.04
C THR A 210 -7.00 9.16 -18.68
N ALA A 211 -6.26 8.51 -17.78
CA ALA A 211 -4.93 8.93 -17.36
C ALA A 211 -3.80 8.52 -18.33
N GLY A 212 -4.09 7.82 -19.44
CA GLY A 212 -3.08 7.31 -20.36
C GLY A 212 -2.27 6.14 -19.80
N LEU A 213 -2.81 5.44 -18.81
CA LEU A 213 -2.24 4.23 -18.25
C LEU A 213 -2.83 2.97 -18.90
N VAL A 214 -2.07 1.89 -18.88
CA VAL A 214 -2.52 0.54 -19.28
C VAL A 214 -2.43 -0.37 -18.06
N ILE A 215 -3.49 -1.11 -17.80
CA ILE A 215 -3.45 -2.23 -16.86
C ILE A 215 -2.66 -3.35 -17.52
N VAL A 216 -1.38 -3.46 -17.18
CA VAL A 216 -0.49 -4.48 -17.78
C VAL A 216 -0.69 -5.85 -17.14
N ARG A 217 -1.14 -5.86 -15.89
CA ARG A 217 -1.44 -7.08 -15.15
C ARG A 217 -2.46 -6.87 -14.04
N GLN A 218 -3.16 -7.92 -13.69
CA GLN A 218 -4.08 -7.97 -12.55
C GLN A 218 -4.08 -9.35 -11.92
N ARG A 219 -4.34 -9.41 -10.62
CA ARG A 219 -4.49 -10.64 -9.86
C ARG A 219 -5.74 -10.60 -9.00
N PRO A 220 -6.76 -11.44 -9.24
CA PRO A 220 -7.91 -11.56 -8.37
C PRO A 220 -7.49 -12.10 -6.99
N VAL A 221 -8.11 -11.63 -5.92
CA VAL A 221 -7.86 -12.08 -4.55
C VAL A 221 -9.14 -12.65 -3.95
N VAL A 222 -9.07 -13.91 -3.56
CA VAL A 222 -10.15 -14.69 -2.94
C VAL A 222 -9.86 -14.80 -1.44
N PHE A 223 -10.75 -14.27 -0.60
CA PHE A 223 -10.52 -14.28 0.84
C PHE A 223 -10.73 -15.66 1.47
N ARG A 224 -11.62 -16.47 0.93
CA ARG A 224 -11.78 -17.88 1.30
C ARG A 224 -11.93 -18.74 0.06
N GLU A 225 -11.20 -19.81 -0.01
CA GLU A 225 -11.22 -20.77 -1.11
C GLU A 225 -12.66 -21.19 -1.46
N GLY A 226 -13.05 -20.99 -2.73
CA GLY A 226 -14.37 -21.27 -3.25
C GLY A 226 -15.33 -20.08 -3.26
N ASP A 227 -14.98 -18.95 -2.63
CA ASP A 227 -15.73 -17.70 -2.73
C ASP A 227 -15.34 -16.93 -4.01
N PRO A 228 -16.17 -16.00 -4.49
CA PRO A 228 -15.77 -15.11 -5.56
C PRO A 228 -14.65 -14.15 -5.10
N PRO A 229 -13.82 -13.65 -6.03
CA PRO A 229 -12.82 -12.63 -5.73
C PRO A 229 -13.45 -11.36 -5.15
N LEU A 230 -12.89 -10.88 -4.03
CA LEU A 230 -13.37 -9.68 -3.35
C LEU A 230 -12.64 -8.42 -3.83
N VAL A 231 -11.31 -8.50 -3.94
CA VAL A 231 -10.47 -7.42 -4.45
C VAL A 231 -9.54 -7.92 -5.55
N GLY A 232 -8.99 -7.01 -6.33
CA GLY A 232 -7.97 -7.29 -7.33
C GLY A 232 -6.73 -6.43 -7.08
N LEU A 233 -5.58 -7.04 -7.26
CA LEU A 233 -4.31 -6.34 -7.35
C LEU A 233 -4.14 -5.89 -8.80
N VAL A 234 -3.86 -4.63 -9.01
CA VAL A 234 -3.78 -4.03 -10.35
C VAL A 234 -2.42 -3.39 -10.52
N GLY A 235 -1.73 -3.74 -11.59
CA GLY A 235 -0.46 -3.16 -11.99
C GLY A 235 -0.61 -2.37 -13.28
N LEU A 236 -0.22 -1.10 -13.26
CA LEU A 236 -0.39 -0.16 -14.36
C LEU A 236 0.94 0.45 -14.77
N MET A 237 1.06 0.77 -16.05
CA MET A 237 2.19 1.48 -16.64
C MET A 237 1.68 2.53 -17.63
N ARG A 238 2.48 3.56 -17.91
CA ARG A 238 2.12 4.52 -18.95
C ARG A 238 2.07 3.84 -20.32
N ALA A 239 1.02 4.10 -21.08
CA ALA A 239 0.88 3.59 -22.44
C ALA A 239 2.06 4.00 -23.36
N ALA A 240 2.61 5.19 -23.14
CA ALA A 240 3.75 5.72 -23.89
C ALA A 240 5.03 4.89 -23.70
N ASP A 241 5.20 4.27 -22.54
CA ASP A 241 6.38 3.48 -22.18
C ASP A 241 6.33 2.02 -22.71
N LEU A 242 5.14 1.61 -23.20
CA LEU A 242 4.92 0.23 -23.65
C LEU A 242 5.07 0.09 -25.17
N PRO A 243 5.71 -0.99 -25.65
CA PRO A 243 5.61 -1.37 -27.04
C PRO A 243 4.13 -1.51 -27.45
N GLU A 244 3.79 -1.08 -28.67
CA GLU A 244 2.41 -1.03 -29.17
C GLU A 244 1.63 -2.32 -28.95
N ARG A 245 2.27 -3.47 -29.19
CA ARG A 245 1.66 -4.81 -29.02
C ARG A 245 1.19 -5.13 -27.60
N PHE A 246 1.64 -4.37 -26.58
CA PHE A 246 1.25 -4.57 -25.19
C PHE A 246 0.24 -3.54 -24.69
N ARG A 247 -0.04 -2.46 -25.44
CA ARG A 247 -0.92 -1.37 -25.00
C ARG A 247 -2.38 -1.77 -24.81
N GLY A 248 -2.81 -2.86 -25.41
CA GLY A 248 -4.17 -3.39 -25.27
C GLY A 248 -4.25 -4.75 -24.60
N ARG A 249 -3.23 -5.16 -23.86
CA ARG A 249 -3.17 -6.49 -23.25
C ARG A 249 -2.97 -6.39 -21.74
N THR A 250 -3.87 -7.04 -21.00
CA THR A 250 -3.76 -7.26 -19.55
C THR A 250 -3.47 -8.72 -19.30
N TRP A 251 -2.42 -9.03 -18.56
CA TRP A 251 -2.20 -10.37 -18.04
C TRP A 251 -2.98 -10.55 -16.75
N THR A 252 -3.98 -11.42 -16.75
CA THR A 252 -4.68 -11.86 -15.56
C THR A 252 -3.96 -13.07 -14.97
N GLU A 253 -3.43 -12.89 -13.77
CA GLU A 253 -2.75 -13.93 -13.01
C GLU A 253 -3.77 -14.89 -12.38
N PRO A 254 -3.37 -16.13 -12.02
CA PRO A 254 -4.21 -17.00 -11.20
C PRO A 254 -4.63 -16.32 -9.90
N GLU A 255 -5.80 -16.68 -9.39
CA GLU A 255 -6.32 -16.14 -8.13
C GLU A 255 -5.32 -16.34 -6.99
N LEU A 256 -5.24 -15.34 -6.10
CA LEU A 256 -4.53 -15.43 -4.83
C LEU A 256 -5.53 -15.78 -3.73
N ILE A 257 -5.35 -16.91 -3.08
CA ILE A 257 -6.24 -17.37 -2.02
C ILE A 257 -5.65 -17.02 -0.65
N ILE A 258 -6.43 -16.35 0.20
CA ILE A 258 -5.99 -15.93 1.54
C ILE A 258 -6.20 -17.03 2.57
N ARG A 259 -7.35 -17.69 2.54
CA ARG A 259 -7.72 -18.75 3.48
C ARG A 259 -8.26 -19.98 2.76
N THR A 260 -7.96 -21.14 3.29
CA THR A 260 -8.57 -22.40 2.86
C THR A 260 -10.07 -22.42 3.20
N ARG A 261 -10.80 -23.39 2.69
CA ARG A 261 -12.23 -23.60 3.00
C ARG A 261 -12.51 -23.72 4.49
N VAL A 262 -11.59 -24.33 5.24
CA VAL A 262 -11.70 -24.51 6.69
C VAL A 262 -11.22 -23.29 7.50
N GLY A 263 -10.80 -22.20 6.83
CA GLY A 263 -10.47 -20.92 7.46
C GLY A 263 -9.02 -20.78 7.93
N THR A 264 -8.15 -21.77 7.70
CA THR A 264 -6.70 -21.63 7.95
C THR A 264 -6.05 -20.76 6.88
N ILE A 265 -4.86 -20.24 7.16
CA ILE A 265 -4.11 -19.46 6.17
C ILE A 265 -3.74 -20.36 4.99
N HIS A 266 -4.01 -19.90 3.77
CA HIS A 266 -3.66 -20.64 2.56
C HIS A 266 -2.14 -20.57 2.31
N PRO A 267 -1.49 -21.64 1.81
CA PRO A 267 -0.04 -21.64 1.53
C PRO A 267 0.45 -20.49 0.63
N GLU A 268 -0.33 -20.09 -0.37
CA GLU A 268 0.02 -18.94 -1.23
C GLU A 268 0.10 -17.65 -0.42
N TYR A 269 -0.85 -17.39 0.47
CA TYR A 269 -0.79 -16.19 1.31
C TYR A 269 0.30 -16.30 2.38
N SER A 270 0.60 -17.48 2.89
CA SER A 270 1.80 -17.71 3.73
C SER A 270 3.08 -17.30 2.99
N ALA A 271 3.20 -17.66 1.70
CA ALA A 271 4.35 -17.25 0.87
C ALA A 271 4.41 -15.72 0.70
N VAL A 272 3.28 -15.06 0.49
CA VAL A 272 3.21 -13.58 0.47
C VAL A 272 3.69 -13.00 1.79
N LYS A 273 3.20 -13.49 2.92
CA LYS A 273 3.58 -13.04 4.26
C LYS A 273 5.09 -13.19 4.48
N LEU A 274 5.66 -14.35 4.18
CA LEU A 274 7.10 -14.58 4.27
C LEU A 274 7.90 -13.61 3.41
N ALA A 275 7.46 -13.36 2.16
CA ALA A 275 8.13 -12.46 1.25
C ALA A 275 8.19 -11.00 1.73
N ILE A 276 7.28 -10.57 2.60
CA ILE A 276 7.26 -9.23 3.19
C ILE A 276 7.69 -9.21 4.66
N GLY A 277 8.29 -10.29 5.15
CA GLY A 277 8.82 -10.36 6.52
C GLY A 277 7.79 -10.56 7.62
N PHE A 278 6.59 -11.07 7.29
CA PHE A 278 5.63 -11.55 8.29
C PHE A 278 5.84 -13.04 8.57
N PRO A 279 5.54 -13.51 9.77
CA PRO A 279 5.55 -14.95 10.05
C PRO A 279 4.49 -15.67 9.20
N PRO A 280 4.76 -16.92 8.81
CA PRO A 280 3.89 -17.72 7.97
C PRO A 280 2.54 -18.03 8.64
#